data_d93c7d59b6b7c50f0b1a2fab070808e3
#
_entry.id   d93c7d59b6b7c50f0b1a2fab070808e3
#
_cell.length_a   1.000
_cell.length_b   1.000
_cell.length_c   1.000
_cell.angle_alpha   90.00
_cell.angle_beta   90.00
_cell.angle_gamma   90.00
#
_symmetry.space_group_name_H-M   'P 1'
#
loop_
_entity.id
_entity.type
_entity.pdbx_description
1 polymer ?
#
loop_
_entity_poly.entity_id
_entity_poly.type
_entity_poly.pdbx_seq_one_letter_code
_entity_poly.pdbx_strand_id
1 'polypeptide(L)'
;MNAGIGRVSSGRMAMKVTGRCHCGQITFEAEIDPAQVRVCHCTDCQTLTGTAFRTTVPSLPGSFVLRGGTPKIYIKTAESGNKRMHAFCPECGTPLYATAAGADPVSYGLRVGALDRRAELRPTRQGWCRSALPWSMDLTGIERFERQP
;
A
#
# COMPACT_ATOMS: atom_id res chain seq x y z
N MET A 1 7.22 -15.42 15.61
CA MET A 1 5.84 -15.85 15.95
C MET A 1 5.00 -15.75 14.68
N ASN A 2 4.55 -16.90 14.17
CA ASN A 2 3.61 -16.93 13.03
C ASN A 2 2.25 -16.42 13.50
N ALA A 3 1.94 -15.17 13.19
CA ALA A 3 0.56 -14.71 13.23
C ALA A 3 -0.20 -15.48 12.14
N GLY A 4 -1.02 -16.45 12.53
CA GLY A 4 -1.63 -17.38 11.63
C GLY A 4 -2.50 -16.72 10.57
N ILE A 5 -2.46 -17.26 9.37
CA ILE A 5 -3.40 -16.95 8.31
C ILE A 5 -4.68 -17.72 8.61
N GLY A 6 -5.75 -17.01 8.94
CA GLY A 6 -7.07 -17.61 9.19
C GLY A 6 -8.02 -17.41 8.02
N ARG A 7 -8.95 -18.33 7.81
CA ARG A 7 -10.04 -18.12 6.85
C ARG A 7 -11.16 -17.30 7.50
N VAL A 8 -11.67 -16.32 6.77
CA VAL A 8 -12.90 -15.62 7.14
C VAL A 8 -14.11 -16.29 6.47
N SER A 9 -15.32 -16.03 6.98
CA SER A 9 -16.57 -16.68 6.57
C SER A 9 -16.92 -16.60 5.07
N SER A 10 -16.30 -15.68 4.32
CA SER A 10 -16.46 -15.53 2.86
C SER A 10 -15.46 -16.34 2.02
N GLY A 11 -14.67 -17.26 2.61
CA GLY A 11 -13.62 -18.01 1.93
C GLY A 11 -12.33 -17.20 1.67
N ARG A 12 -12.27 -15.94 2.10
CA ARG A 12 -11.06 -15.11 2.02
C ARG A 12 -10.05 -15.53 3.09
N MET A 13 -8.77 -15.40 2.74
CA MET A 13 -7.69 -15.54 3.72
C MET A 13 -7.52 -14.21 4.45
N ALA A 14 -7.44 -14.25 5.79
CA ALA A 14 -7.16 -13.07 6.60
C ALA A 14 -5.77 -13.15 7.21
N MET A 15 -4.99 -12.09 7.02
CA MET A 15 -3.67 -11.93 7.59
C MET A 15 -3.65 -10.62 8.38
N LYS A 16 -3.27 -10.67 9.64
CA LYS A 16 -3.05 -9.47 10.45
C LYS A 16 -1.73 -8.81 10.05
N VAL A 17 -1.78 -7.49 9.87
CA VAL A 17 -0.60 -6.67 9.59
C VAL A 17 -0.58 -5.44 10.48
N THR A 18 0.62 -5.00 10.81
CA THR A 18 0.86 -3.68 11.39
C THR A 18 1.63 -2.83 10.40
N GLY A 19 1.38 -1.55 10.44
CA GLY A 19 2.08 -0.58 9.60
C GLY A 19 2.61 0.58 10.41
N ARG A 20 3.63 1.22 9.87
CA ARG A 20 4.23 2.40 10.48
C ARG A 20 4.91 3.28 9.44
N CYS A 21 5.00 4.57 9.72
CA CYS A 21 5.87 5.46 8.97
C CYS A 21 7.34 5.26 9.37
N HIS A 22 8.25 5.76 8.55
CA HIS A 22 9.70 5.61 8.79
C HIS A 22 10.13 6.18 10.16
N CYS A 23 9.64 7.36 10.52
CA CYS A 23 9.99 7.98 11.82
C CYS A 23 9.25 7.35 13.02
N GLY A 24 8.24 6.53 12.79
CA GLY A 24 7.50 5.83 13.83
C GLY A 24 6.37 6.60 14.50
N GLN A 25 6.13 7.86 14.12
CA GLN A 25 5.06 8.66 14.72
C GLN A 25 3.67 8.10 14.42
N ILE A 26 3.49 7.54 13.23
CA ILE A 26 2.18 7.01 12.79
C ILE A 26 2.25 5.51 12.76
N THR A 27 1.31 4.87 13.41
CA THR A 27 1.15 3.42 13.46
C THR A 27 -0.30 3.04 13.21
N PHE A 28 -0.50 1.91 12.56
CA PHE A 28 -1.82 1.37 12.29
C PHE A 28 -1.79 -0.16 12.24
N GLU A 29 -2.95 -0.76 12.28
CA GLU A 29 -3.12 -2.20 12.10
C GLU A 29 -4.34 -2.47 11.23
N ALA A 30 -4.35 -3.61 10.58
CA ALA A 30 -5.45 -4.07 9.74
C ALA A 30 -5.39 -5.57 9.52
N GLU A 31 -6.45 -6.10 8.94
CA GLU A 31 -6.45 -7.43 8.33
C GLU A 31 -6.50 -7.28 6.82
N ILE A 32 -5.80 -8.14 6.12
CA ILE A 32 -5.71 -8.16 4.66
C ILE A 32 -5.87 -9.57 4.13
N ASP A 33 -6.20 -9.68 2.85
CA ASP A 33 -6.08 -10.91 2.08
C ASP A 33 -4.79 -10.81 1.23
N PRO A 34 -3.76 -11.61 1.49
CA PRO A 34 -2.50 -11.53 0.73
C PRO A 34 -2.67 -11.83 -0.77
N ALA A 35 -3.73 -12.50 -1.17
CA ALA A 35 -4.05 -12.72 -2.59
C ALA A 35 -4.51 -11.43 -3.31
N GLN A 36 -4.77 -10.35 -2.59
CA GLN A 36 -5.23 -9.08 -3.15
C GLN A 36 -4.13 -8.03 -3.27
N VAL A 37 -2.88 -8.39 -3.06
CA VAL A 37 -1.74 -7.48 -3.25
C VAL A 37 -1.61 -7.15 -4.73
N ARG A 38 -1.51 -5.87 -5.05
CA ARG A 38 -1.48 -5.39 -6.44
C ARG A 38 -0.46 -4.29 -6.66
N VAL A 39 -0.02 -4.19 -7.91
CA VAL A 39 0.84 -3.12 -8.42
C VAL A 39 0.01 -2.20 -9.30
N CYS A 40 0.24 -0.90 -9.19
CA CYS A 40 -0.35 0.10 -10.08
C CYS A 40 0.76 0.88 -10.79
N HIS A 41 0.73 0.85 -12.12
CA HIS A 41 1.69 1.53 -12.99
C HIS A 41 1.21 2.89 -13.50
N CYS A 42 0.11 3.44 -12.99
CA CYS A 42 -0.39 4.72 -13.49
C CYS A 42 0.62 5.84 -13.22
N THR A 43 0.58 6.87 -14.04
CA THR A 43 1.51 8.01 -13.94
C THR A 43 1.39 8.74 -12.59
N ASP A 44 0.19 8.79 -12.02
CA ASP A 44 0.00 9.38 -10.69
C ASP A 44 0.72 8.56 -9.61
N CYS A 45 0.62 7.23 -9.66
CA CYS A 45 1.34 6.37 -8.73
C CYS A 45 2.86 6.50 -8.90
N GLN A 46 3.35 6.62 -10.12
CA GLN A 46 4.77 6.88 -10.38
C GLN A 46 5.22 8.19 -9.74
N THR A 47 4.49 9.26 -9.97
CA THR A 47 4.83 10.58 -9.40
C THR A 47 4.74 10.60 -7.89
N LEU A 48 3.66 10.07 -7.32
CA LEU A 48 3.41 10.11 -5.88
C LEU A 48 4.34 9.18 -5.07
N THR A 49 4.89 8.15 -5.69
CA THR A 49 5.84 7.25 -5.03
C THR A 49 7.31 7.62 -5.31
N GLY A 50 7.55 8.39 -6.37
CA GLY A 50 8.90 8.67 -6.83
C GLY A 50 9.60 7.45 -7.43
N THR A 51 8.85 6.46 -7.91
CA THR A 51 9.39 5.22 -8.49
C THR A 51 8.47 4.68 -9.60
N ALA A 52 8.76 3.48 -10.10
CA ALA A 52 8.10 2.93 -11.29
C ALA A 52 6.64 2.53 -11.06
N PHE A 53 6.26 2.15 -9.85
CA PHE A 53 4.91 1.70 -9.54
C PHE A 53 4.65 1.75 -8.03
N ARG A 54 3.39 1.62 -7.67
CA ARG A 54 2.94 1.51 -6.29
C ARG A 54 2.48 0.09 -6.00
N THR A 55 2.84 -0.43 -4.83
CA THR A 55 2.33 -1.71 -4.34
C THR A 55 1.36 -1.48 -3.20
N THR A 56 0.14 -1.99 -3.32
CA THR A 56 -0.92 -1.84 -2.32
C THR A 56 -1.64 -3.14 -2.06
N VAL A 57 -2.27 -3.19 -0.89
CA VAL A 57 -3.23 -4.25 -0.53
C VAL A 57 -4.41 -3.61 0.19
N PRO A 58 -5.67 -3.92 -0.20
CA PRO A 58 -6.81 -3.39 0.51
C PRO A 58 -6.97 -4.03 1.88
N SER A 59 -7.30 -3.24 2.89
CA SER A 59 -7.72 -3.77 4.18
C SER A 59 -9.06 -4.48 4.03
N LEU A 60 -9.28 -5.55 4.78
CA LEU A 60 -10.60 -6.16 4.88
C LEU A 60 -11.59 -5.16 5.49
N PRO A 61 -12.87 -5.18 5.07
CA PRO A 61 -13.86 -4.21 5.54
C PRO A 61 -13.89 -4.09 7.05
N GLY A 62 -13.77 -2.85 7.55
CA GLY A 62 -13.85 -2.54 8.97
C GLY A 62 -12.65 -2.94 9.83
N SER A 63 -11.58 -3.49 9.24
CA SER A 63 -10.42 -3.98 10.01
C SER A 63 -9.34 -2.94 10.27
N PHE A 64 -9.35 -1.81 9.55
CA PHE A 64 -8.32 -0.79 9.69
C PHE A 64 -8.49 0.01 10.99
N VAL A 65 -7.40 0.12 11.75
CA VAL A 65 -7.36 0.94 12.98
C VAL A 65 -6.07 1.76 13.00
N LEU A 66 -6.23 3.09 13.01
CA LEU A 66 -5.12 3.99 13.25
C LEU A 66 -4.80 3.96 14.76
N ARG A 67 -3.56 3.60 15.11
CA ARG A 67 -3.14 3.43 16.51
C ARG A 67 -2.44 4.64 17.09
N GLY A 68 -1.68 5.35 16.29
CA GLY A 68 -0.96 6.52 16.74
C GLY A 68 -0.69 7.52 15.65
N GLY A 69 -0.58 8.78 16.04
CA GLY A 69 -0.26 9.88 15.15
C GLY A 69 -1.43 10.38 14.31
N THR A 70 -1.18 11.47 13.58
CA THR A 70 -2.15 12.09 12.69
C THR A 70 -1.53 12.23 11.30
N PRO A 71 -1.98 11.44 10.31
CA PRO A 71 -1.48 11.58 8.96
C PRO A 71 -1.91 12.90 8.34
N LYS A 72 -1.09 13.40 7.41
CA LYS A 72 -1.51 14.45 6.48
C LYS A 72 -2.24 13.81 5.30
N ILE A 73 -3.27 14.50 4.83
CA ILE A 73 -4.13 14.03 3.76
C ILE A 73 -3.95 14.91 2.52
N TYR A 74 -3.69 14.24 1.39
CA TYR A 74 -3.74 14.84 0.07
C TYR A 74 -4.95 14.28 -0.68
N ILE A 75 -5.81 15.15 -1.17
CA ILE A 75 -7.00 14.75 -1.94
C ILE A 75 -6.64 14.74 -3.42
N LYS A 76 -6.75 13.56 -4.02
CA LYS A 76 -6.55 13.35 -5.45
C LYS A 76 -7.90 13.13 -6.13
N THR A 77 -8.14 13.81 -7.25
CA THR A 77 -9.27 13.50 -8.13
C THR A 77 -8.80 12.51 -9.19
N ALA A 78 -9.41 11.33 -9.21
CA ALA A 78 -9.13 10.30 -10.21
C ALA A 78 -9.71 10.71 -11.58
N GLU A 79 -9.27 10.06 -12.65
CA GLU A 79 -9.78 10.28 -14.01
C GLU A 79 -11.30 10.07 -14.09
N SER A 80 -11.83 9.14 -13.28
CA SER A 80 -13.27 8.90 -13.13
C SER A 80 -14.05 10.04 -12.46
N GLY A 81 -13.36 11.05 -11.91
CA GLY A 81 -13.96 12.12 -11.10
C GLY A 81 -14.04 11.78 -9.59
N ASN A 82 -13.82 10.53 -9.21
CA ASN A 82 -13.83 10.13 -7.81
C ASN A 82 -12.64 10.73 -7.07
N LYS A 83 -12.91 11.20 -5.86
CA LYS A 83 -11.87 11.74 -4.96
C LYS A 83 -11.31 10.64 -4.06
N ARG A 84 -9.98 10.63 -3.93
CA ARG A 84 -9.24 9.70 -3.07
C ARG A 84 -8.43 10.48 -2.06
N MET A 85 -8.52 10.07 -0.81
CA MET A 85 -7.66 10.58 0.26
C MET A 85 -6.37 9.77 0.31
N HIS A 86 -5.25 10.43 0.11
CA HIS A 86 -3.91 9.84 0.27
C HIS A 86 -3.32 10.30 1.58
N ALA A 87 -3.06 9.35 2.48
CA ALA A 87 -2.51 9.63 3.79
C ALA A 87 -1.01 9.35 3.83
N PHE A 88 -0.26 10.27 4.40
CA PHE A 88 1.19 10.15 4.57
C PHE A 88 1.64 10.83 5.86
N CYS A 89 2.82 10.46 6.33
CA CYS A 89 3.37 11.08 7.54
C CYS A 89 3.82 12.52 7.25
N PRO A 90 3.38 13.52 8.02
CA PRO A 90 3.79 14.91 7.81
C PRO A 90 5.26 15.16 8.15
N GLU A 91 5.90 14.31 8.96
CA GLU A 91 7.28 14.47 9.39
C GLU A 91 8.29 13.78 8.47
N CYS A 92 8.03 12.52 8.10
CA CYS A 92 8.97 11.76 7.27
C CYS A 92 8.48 11.50 5.84
N GLY A 93 7.24 11.85 5.52
CA GLY A 93 6.68 11.71 4.18
C GLY A 93 6.28 10.30 3.77
N THR A 94 6.40 9.30 4.64
CA THR A 94 6.04 7.93 4.31
C THR A 94 4.58 7.83 3.87
N PRO A 95 4.30 7.34 2.63
CA PRO A 95 2.94 7.02 2.23
C PRO A 95 2.39 5.85 3.06
N LEU A 96 1.16 5.99 3.56
CA LEU A 96 0.57 5.00 4.48
C LEU A 96 -0.59 4.25 3.84
N TYR A 97 -1.59 4.97 3.36
CA TYR A 97 -2.77 4.38 2.73
C TYR A 97 -3.49 5.39 1.85
N ALA A 98 -4.41 4.89 1.04
CA ALA A 98 -5.42 5.72 0.39
C ALA A 98 -6.79 5.10 0.60
N THR A 99 -7.80 5.96 0.64
CA THR A 99 -9.19 5.53 0.79
C THR A 99 -10.12 6.48 0.04
N ALA A 100 -11.40 6.13 -0.08
CA ALA A 100 -12.39 7.02 -0.65
C ALA A 100 -12.56 8.28 0.20
N ALA A 101 -12.65 9.44 -0.44
CA ALA A 101 -12.99 10.67 0.25
C ALA A 101 -14.45 10.62 0.70
N GLY A 102 -14.70 10.98 1.94
CA GLY A 102 -16.02 10.98 2.55
C GLY A 102 -16.01 10.39 3.95
N ALA A 103 -17.20 10.32 4.57
CA ALA A 103 -17.36 9.72 5.89
C ALA A 103 -17.33 8.18 5.78
N ASP A 104 -16.78 7.53 6.80
CA ASP A 104 -16.84 6.09 7.03
C ASP A 104 -16.33 5.22 5.87
N PRO A 105 -15.09 5.39 5.42
CA PRO A 105 -14.52 4.50 4.41
C PRO A 105 -14.45 3.06 4.92
N VAL A 106 -14.88 2.12 4.07
CA VAL A 106 -14.97 0.70 4.41
C VAL A 106 -13.62 0.00 4.30
N SER A 107 -12.81 0.40 3.34
CA SER A 107 -11.54 -0.24 3.03
C SER A 107 -10.46 0.79 2.74
N TYR A 108 -9.24 0.46 3.11
CA TYR A 108 -8.06 1.30 2.96
C TYR A 108 -7.04 0.58 2.09
N GLY A 109 -6.57 1.22 1.04
CA GLY A 109 -5.47 0.70 0.21
C GLY A 109 -4.14 0.93 0.90
N LEU A 110 -3.68 -0.06 1.66
CA LEU A 110 -2.46 0.05 2.46
C LEU A 110 -1.22 0.02 1.56
N ARG A 111 -0.26 0.89 1.86
CA ARG A 111 1.02 0.92 1.14
C ARG A 111 1.91 -0.19 1.67
N VAL A 112 2.22 -1.16 0.83
CA VAL A 112 2.93 -2.38 1.25
C VAL A 112 4.29 -2.08 1.87
N GLY A 113 5.01 -1.08 1.35
CA GLY A 113 6.29 -0.66 1.92
C GLY A 113 6.24 -0.18 3.37
N ALA A 114 5.06 0.24 3.86
CA ALA A 114 4.86 0.66 5.25
C ALA A 114 4.45 -0.50 6.18
N LEU A 115 4.21 -1.70 5.63
CA LEU A 115 3.79 -2.85 6.43
C LEU A 115 4.98 -3.66 6.96
N ASP A 116 4.84 -4.16 8.18
CA ASP A 116 5.84 -5.01 8.84
C ASP A 116 6.11 -6.31 8.07
N ARG A 117 5.07 -6.88 7.44
CA ARG A 117 5.13 -8.14 6.71
C ARG A 117 5.32 -7.98 5.20
N ARG A 118 5.83 -6.86 4.74
CA ARG A 118 5.97 -6.54 3.30
C ARG A 118 6.72 -7.60 2.49
N ALA A 119 7.69 -8.27 3.08
CA ALA A 119 8.46 -9.31 2.39
C ALA A 119 7.62 -10.54 1.99
N GLU A 120 6.49 -10.77 2.67
CA GLU A 120 5.57 -11.87 2.40
C GLU A 120 4.46 -11.49 1.40
N LEU A 121 4.40 -10.24 1.00
CA LEU A 121 3.28 -9.68 0.24
C LEU A 121 3.64 -9.50 -1.24
N ARG A 122 3.87 -10.62 -1.91
CA ARG A 122 4.13 -10.62 -3.35
C ARG A 122 2.87 -10.20 -4.11
N PRO A 123 2.97 -9.23 -5.04
CA PRO A 123 1.83 -8.86 -5.88
C PRO A 123 1.31 -10.02 -6.72
N THR A 124 -0.01 -10.09 -6.84
CA THR A 124 -0.72 -11.07 -7.67
C THR A 124 -1.42 -10.43 -8.86
N ARG A 125 -1.52 -9.11 -8.90
CA ARG A 125 -2.22 -8.33 -9.93
C ARG A 125 -1.44 -7.09 -10.30
N GLN A 126 -1.63 -6.65 -11.54
CA GLN A 126 -1.09 -5.39 -12.04
C GLN A 126 -2.20 -4.57 -12.69
N GLY A 127 -2.25 -3.30 -12.35
CA GLY A 127 -3.15 -2.33 -12.99
C GLY A 127 -2.39 -1.28 -13.78
N TRP A 128 -3.06 -0.65 -14.74
CA TRP A 128 -2.50 0.41 -15.59
C TRP A 128 -1.23 0.00 -16.31
N CYS A 129 -1.18 -1.23 -16.79
CA CYS A 129 0.00 -1.79 -17.48
C CYS A 129 0.36 -0.99 -18.74
N ARG A 130 -0.62 -0.32 -19.37
CA ARG A 130 -0.39 0.57 -20.52
C ARG A 130 0.58 1.71 -20.22
N SER A 131 0.70 2.11 -18.96
CA SER A 131 1.56 3.21 -18.50
C SER A 131 2.86 2.71 -17.88
N ALA A 132 3.05 1.39 -17.77
CA ALA A 132 4.24 0.81 -17.15
C ALA A 132 5.51 1.29 -17.84
N LEU A 133 6.51 1.66 -17.04
CA LEU A 133 7.83 2.00 -17.56
C LEU A 133 8.48 0.73 -18.17
N PRO A 134 9.10 0.82 -19.36
CA PRO A 134 9.59 -0.37 -20.05
C PRO A 134 10.57 -1.23 -19.25
N TRP A 135 11.35 -0.62 -18.36
CA TRP A 135 12.36 -1.30 -17.55
C TRP A 135 11.85 -1.81 -16.20
N SER A 136 10.61 -1.45 -15.80
CA SER A 136 10.15 -1.63 -14.41
C SER A 136 10.01 -3.08 -13.97
N MET A 137 9.84 -4.00 -14.91
CA MET A 137 9.59 -5.41 -14.65
C MET A 137 10.81 -6.30 -14.86
N ASP A 138 11.90 -5.74 -15.36
CA ASP A 138 13.13 -6.51 -15.64
C ASP A 138 14.36 -5.69 -15.26
N LEU A 139 15.00 -6.09 -14.18
CA LEU A 139 16.24 -5.51 -13.70
C LEU A 139 17.46 -6.40 -14.00
N THR A 140 17.29 -7.37 -14.89
CA THR A 140 18.38 -8.25 -15.32
C THR A 140 19.48 -7.42 -16.00
N GLY A 141 20.74 -7.70 -15.66
CA GLY A 141 21.90 -7.01 -16.25
C GLY A 141 22.26 -5.68 -15.59
N ILE A 142 21.45 -5.21 -14.64
CA ILE A 142 21.83 -4.04 -13.82
C ILE A 142 22.82 -4.50 -12.74
N GLU A 143 23.88 -3.72 -12.54
CA GLU A 143 24.88 -4.01 -11.54
C GLU A 143 24.26 -4.07 -10.14
N ARG A 144 24.66 -5.05 -9.34
CA ARG A 144 24.08 -5.32 -8.02
C ARG A 144 25.12 -5.18 -6.93
N PHE A 145 24.74 -4.50 -5.88
CA PHE A 145 25.53 -4.37 -4.65
C PHE A 145 24.70 -4.90 -3.49
N GLU A 146 25.33 -5.55 -2.51
CA GLU A 146 24.62 -5.99 -1.29
C GLU A 146 24.16 -4.80 -0.43
N ARG A 147 24.88 -3.71 -0.53
CA ARG A 147 24.59 -2.43 0.12
C ARG A 147 24.68 -1.32 -0.93
N GLN A 148 25.05 -0.12 -0.54
CA GLN A 148 25.28 0.97 -1.49
C GLN A 148 26.54 0.72 -2.32
N PRO A 149 26.56 1.24 -3.57
CA PRO A 149 27.76 1.20 -4.42
C PRO A 149 28.94 1.94 -3.82
#